data_fb1ac85af10bae5a4a28790118a1d6eb
#
_entry.id   fb1ac85af10bae5a4a28790118a1d6eb
#
_cell.length_a   1.000
_cell.length_b   1.000
_cell.length_c   1.000
_cell.angle_alpha   90.00
_cell.angle_beta   90.00
_cell.angle_gamma   90.00
#
_symmetry.space_group_name_H-M   'P 1'
#
loop_
_entity.id
_entity.type
_entity.pdbx_description
1 polymer ?
#
loop_
_entity_poly.entity_id
_entity_poly.type
_entity_poly.pdbx_seq_one_letter_code
_entity_poly.pdbx_strand_id
1 'polypeptide(L)'
;MKANSILELIGHTPMFKLPRLGEKVRANVYVKPEYVNPSGSIKDRIARRMIEDAEQKGILKPGYTILESSTGNTGIALSFVGAVKGYRVIIYETTPGKIGAEKRKIMRGYGAEIRSLPPEELEKMRERSVSGAEVERPGRVKCLELERENPKFWWARQFSNPANIIAHHDTGREILEQLDGKVDVFVASIGTGGTLQGIAEVLKKANPRVRVVGVYPAASTIPIIPGQPYPQSETDGGIIADMVMAPSLIAEVVRLSDEDAVAMTHKIWQQGLFAGVSSGANIMVALREAEKLPDSADRYFTEEHYVT
;
A
#
# COMPACT_ATOMS: atom_id res chain seq x y z
N MET A 1 0.05 26.70 -3.13
CA MET A 1 -1.18 26.14 -2.50
C MET A 1 -1.19 26.60 -1.05
N LYS A 2 -2.34 27.08 -0.53
CA LYS A 2 -2.52 27.40 0.89
C LYS A 2 -3.51 26.36 1.45
N ALA A 3 -3.08 25.56 2.44
CA ALA A 3 -3.89 24.54 3.08
C ALA A 3 -4.30 24.99 4.49
N ASN A 4 -5.49 24.63 4.94
CA ASN A 4 -5.98 24.88 6.30
C ASN A 4 -5.65 23.72 7.25
N SER A 5 -5.38 22.56 6.71
CA SER A 5 -4.97 21.35 7.45
C SER A 5 -3.87 20.62 6.69
N ILE A 6 -2.94 20.02 7.43
CA ILE A 6 -1.91 19.18 6.83
C ILE A 6 -2.51 17.97 6.08
N LEU A 7 -3.72 17.54 6.43
CA LEU A 7 -4.42 16.46 5.72
C LEU A 7 -4.79 16.86 4.28
N GLU A 8 -4.92 18.13 3.97
CA GLU A 8 -5.18 18.61 2.60
C GLU A 8 -3.97 18.45 1.68
N LEU A 9 -2.78 18.22 2.24
CA LEU A 9 -1.56 17.95 1.48
C LEU A 9 -1.43 16.47 1.07
N ILE A 10 -2.33 15.60 1.54
CA ILE A 10 -2.34 14.19 1.15
C ILE A 10 -2.86 14.08 -0.28
N GLY A 11 -2.10 13.37 -1.12
CA GLY A 11 -2.41 13.23 -2.53
C GLY A 11 -1.84 14.37 -3.37
N HIS A 12 -2.32 14.52 -4.60
CA HIS A 12 -1.80 15.48 -5.59
C HIS A 12 -0.28 15.41 -5.73
N THR A 13 0.26 14.21 -5.59
CA THR A 13 1.69 13.96 -5.65
C THR A 13 2.21 14.20 -7.08
N PRO A 14 3.45 14.67 -7.26
CA PRO A 14 4.01 14.86 -8.58
C PRO A 14 4.21 13.54 -9.30
N MET A 15 4.52 13.64 -10.59
CA MET A 15 4.97 12.53 -11.42
C MET A 15 6.17 12.98 -12.24
N PHE A 16 7.12 12.09 -12.49
CA PHE A 16 8.26 12.41 -13.35
C PHE A 16 8.64 11.21 -14.22
N LYS A 17 9.26 11.51 -15.37
CA LYS A 17 9.83 10.49 -16.25
C LYS A 17 11.11 9.95 -15.64
N LEU A 18 11.23 8.62 -15.56
CA LEU A 18 12.41 7.95 -15.00
C LEU A 18 13.64 8.25 -15.89
N PRO A 19 14.69 8.92 -15.35
CA PRO A 19 15.88 9.22 -16.12
C PRO A 19 16.78 7.97 -16.26
N ARG A 20 17.74 8.01 -17.17
CA ARG A 20 18.83 7.02 -17.40
C ARG A 20 18.39 5.57 -17.56
N LEU A 21 17.75 4.97 -16.54
CA LEU A 21 17.24 3.59 -16.65
C LEU A 21 16.11 3.51 -17.67
N GLY A 22 15.21 4.51 -17.70
CA GLY A 22 14.15 4.60 -18.68
C GLY A 22 14.62 4.91 -20.10
N GLU A 23 15.80 5.50 -20.27
CA GLU A 23 16.39 5.77 -21.60
C GLU A 23 16.90 4.51 -22.32
N LYS A 24 17.05 3.41 -21.59
CA LYS A 24 17.51 2.13 -22.14
C LYS A 24 16.39 1.27 -22.71
N VAL A 25 15.14 1.68 -22.51
CA VAL A 25 13.95 0.98 -22.99
C VAL A 25 13.21 1.82 -24.04
N ARG A 26 12.38 1.17 -24.85
CA ARG A 26 11.70 1.81 -25.98
C ARG A 26 10.58 2.75 -25.54
N ALA A 27 9.88 2.41 -24.44
CA ALA A 27 8.76 3.18 -23.96
C ALA A 27 9.14 4.18 -22.86
N ASN A 28 8.30 5.20 -22.64
CA ASN A 28 8.47 6.13 -21.55
C ASN A 28 8.01 5.52 -20.21
N VAL A 29 8.88 5.49 -19.22
CA VAL A 29 8.56 5.03 -17.86
C VAL A 29 8.39 6.25 -16.97
N TYR A 30 7.24 6.34 -16.29
CA TYR A 30 6.92 7.40 -15.34
C TYR A 30 6.82 6.84 -13.94
N VAL A 31 7.20 7.65 -12.96
CA VAL A 31 7.17 7.30 -11.54
C VAL A 31 6.37 8.36 -10.79
N LYS A 32 5.48 7.91 -9.91
CA LYS A 32 4.70 8.77 -9.00
C LYS A 32 5.22 8.58 -7.57
N PRO A 33 6.05 9.51 -7.05
CA PRO A 33 6.70 9.36 -5.75
C PRO A 33 5.71 9.64 -4.62
N GLU A 34 5.06 8.62 -4.11
CA GLU A 34 4.08 8.71 -3.04
C GLU A 34 4.70 9.00 -1.65
N TYR A 35 6.02 8.93 -1.53
CA TYR A 35 6.74 9.33 -0.31
C TYR A 35 6.70 10.84 -0.03
N VAL A 36 6.22 11.65 -0.97
CA VAL A 36 6.00 13.09 -0.74
C VAL A 36 4.71 13.40 0.03
N ASN A 37 3.87 12.40 0.29
CA ASN A 37 2.77 12.58 1.23
C ASN A 37 3.30 12.94 2.64
N PRO A 38 2.52 13.66 3.46
CA PRO A 38 2.98 14.21 4.75
C PRO A 38 3.62 13.22 5.73
N SER A 39 3.15 11.97 5.80
CA SER A 39 3.76 10.95 6.67
C SER A 39 4.81 10.09 5.94
N GLY A 40 5.08 10.38 4.68
CA GLY A 40 6.14 9.76 3.90
C GLY A 40 5.72 8.52 3.10
N SER A 41 4.42 8.30 2.85
CA SER A 41 4.01 7.15 2.02
C SER A 41 2.61 7.29 1.42
N ILE A 42 2.31 6.44 0.46
CA ILE A 42 0.98 6.27 -0.14
C ILE A 42 -0.11 5.94 0.90
N LYS A 43 0.27 5.42 2.06
CA LYS A 43 -0.68 4.98 3.09
C LYS A 43 -1.44 6.14 3.74
N ASP A 44 -0.97 7.38 3.59
CA ASP A 44 -1.70 8.57 4.00
C ASP A 44 -3.07 8.64 3.33
N ARG A 45 -3.12 8.30 2.04
CA ARG A 45 -4.36 8.30 1.26
C ARG A 45 -5.41 7.37 1.85
N ILE A 46 -5.01 6.13 2.13
CA ILE A 46 -5.94 5.14 2.69
C ILE A 46 -6.31 5.44 4.14
N ALA A 47 -5.35 5.89 4.96
CA ALA A 47 -5.61 6.24 6.35
C ALA A 47 -6.63 7.37 6.46
N ARG A 48 -6.45 8.45 5.70
CA ARG A 48 -7.41 9.55 5.61
C ARG A 48 -8.78 9.04 5.16
N ARG A 49 -8.85 8.30 4.05
CA ARG A 49 -10.13 7.86 3.48
C ARG A 49 -10.88 6.91 4.39
N MET A 50 -10.21 5.93 5.00
CA MET A 50 -10.83 4.97 5.91
C MET A 50 -11.42 5.67 7.14
N ILE A 51 -10.70 6.62 7.73
CA ILE A 51 -11.16 7.38 8.90
C ILE A 51 -12.35 8.27 8.52
N GLU A 52 -12.23 9.06 7.44
CA GLU A 52 -13.30 9.96 6.99
C GLU A 52 -14.58 9.20 6.60
N ASP A 53 -14.45 8.05 5.94
CA ASP A 53 -15.59 7.18 5.59
C ASP A 53 -16.28 6.62 6.85
N ALA A 54 -15.49 6.20 7.84
CA ALA A 54 -16.04 5.71 9.11
C ALA A 54 -16.73 6.83 9.94
N GLU A 55 -16.18 8.05 9.91
CA GLU A 55 -16.81 9.23 10.52
C GLU A 55 -18.16 9.56 9.85
N GLN A 56 -18.17 9.61 8.50
CA GLN A 56 -19.37 9.89 7.73
C GLN A 56 -20.48 8.86 7.97
N LYS A 57 -20.13 7.59 8.15
CA LYS A 57 -21.05 6.50 8.47
C LYS A 57 -21.47 6.47 9.95
N GLY A 58 -20.91 7.34 10.79
CA GLY A 58 -21.14 7.35 12.23
C GLY A 58 -20.61 6.13 12.98
N ILE A 59 -19.73 5.36 12.35
CA ILE A 59 -19.06 4.17 12.93
C ILE A 59 -17.92 4.62 13.85
N LEU A 60 -17.13 5.60 13.41
CA LEU A 60 -16.08 6.23 14.20
C LEU A 60 -16.54 7.57 14.71
N LYS A 61 -16.44 7.82 16.03
CA LYS A 61 -16.92 9.04 16.69
C LYS A 61 -15.85 9.66 17.55
N PRO A 62 -15.92 10.96 17.86
CA PRO A 62 -15.02 11.58 18.83
C PRO A 62 -14.91 10.80 20.13
N GLY A 63 -13.69 10.63 20.64
CA GLY A 63 -13.41 9.83 21.85
C GLY A 63 -13.28 8.32 21.62
N TYR A 64 -13.43 7.84 20.39
CA TYR A 64 -13.12 6.45 20.03
C TYR A 64 -11.61 6.25 19.87
N THR A 65 -11.20 4.99 19.90
CA THR A 65 -9.82 4.55 19.65
C THR A 65 -9.75 3.81 18.33
N ILE A 66 -8.82 4.20 17.49
CA ILE A 66 -8.51 3.51 16.23
C ILE A 66 -7.55 2.36 16.52
N LEU A 67 -7.86 1.18 15.99
CA LEU A 67 -7.02 -0.01 16.06
C LEU A 67 -6.51 -0.38 14.67
N GLU A 68 -5.28 -0.86 14.58
CA GLU A 68 -4.78 -1.54 13.39
C GLU A 68 -3.63 -2.49 13.74
N SER A 69 -3.46 -3.53 12.93
CA SER A 69 -2.26 -4.36 12.91
C SER A 69 -1.35 -3.90 11.78
N SER A 70 -0.21 -3.36 12.13
CA SER A 70 0.75 -2.89 11.14
C SER A 70 2.14 -2.70 11.72
N THR A 71 3.13 -3.24 11.05
CA THR A 71 4.56 -2.99 11.33
C THR A 71 5.14 -1.88 10.47
N GLY A 72 4.34 -1.31 9.56
CA GLY A 72 4.81 -0.46 8.48
C GLY A 72 4.07 0.87 8.34
N ASN A 73 4.04 1.31 7.10
CA ASN A 73 3.56 2.64 6.71
C ASN A 73 2.08 2.89 7.03
N THR A 74 1.24 1.85 7.06
CA THR A 74 -0.18 2.02 7.45
C THR A 74 -0.30 2.43 8.92
N GLY A 75 0.51 1.83 9.80
CA GLY A 75 0.56 2.24 11.21
C GLY A 75 1.00 3.69 11.38
N ILE A 76 2.01 4.12 10.62
CA ILE A 76 2.46 5.54 10.61
C ILE A 76 1.33 6.45 10.15
N ALA A 77 0.71 6.15 9.02
CA ALA A 77 -0.32 6.99 8.42
C ALA A 77 -1.58 7.09 9.29
N LEU A 78 -2.03 5.98 9.89
CA LEU A 78 -3.15 6.01 10.83
C LEU A 78 -2.80 6.78 12.11
N SER A 79 -1.57 6.67 12.60
CA SER A 79 -1.09 7.46 13.74
C SER A 79 -1.08 8.96 13.41
N PHE A 80 -0.58 9.32 12.23
CA PHE A 80 -0.56 10.70 11.75
C PHE A 80 -1.96 11.28 11.60
N VAL A 81 -2.85 10.64 10.84
CA VAL A 81 -4.21 11.13 10.60
C VAL A 81 -5.02 11.13 11.90
N GLY A 82 -4.86 10.09 12.72
CA GLY A 82 -5.49 10.00 14.03
C GLY A 82 -5.09 11.13 14.95
N ALA A 83 -3.80 11.48 15.03
CA ALA A 83 -3.30 12.60 15.81
C ALA A 83 -3.92 13.93 15.35
N VAL A 84 -3.95 14.20 14.03
CA VAL A 84 -4.53 15.44 13.50
C VAL A 84 -6.03 15.55 13.81
N LYS A 85 -6.74 14.41 13.78
CA LYS A 85 -8.19 14.37 14.06
C LYS A 85 -8.55 14.19 15.55
N GLY A 86 -7.55 14.07 16.43
CA GLY A 86 -7.74 13.93 17.88
C GLY A 86 -8.19 12.55 18.35
N TYR A 87 -7.92 11.50 17.58
CA TYR A 87 -8.17 10.12 17.98
C TYR A 87 -6.98 9.50 18.72
N ARG A 88 -7.29 8.68 19.72
CA ARG A 88 -6.32 7.73 20.23
C ARG A 88 -6.09 6.62 19.21
N VAL A 89 -4.84 6.23 19.00
CA VAL A 89 -4.47 5.16 18.06
C VAL A 89 -3.68 4.09 18.78
N ILE A 90 -4.05 2.83 18.58
CA ILE A 90 -3.33 1.66 19.08
C ILE A 90 -2.92 0.82 17.86
N ILE A 91 -1.63 0.58 17.73
CA ILE A 91 -1.07 -0.25 16.67
C ILE A 91 -0.50 -1.53 17.27
N TYR A 92 -1.01 -2.67 16.80
CA TYR A 92 -0.43 -3.97 17.07
C TYR A 92 0.70 -4.27 16.09
N GLU A 93 1.92 -4.45 16.62
CA GLU A 93 3.06 -4.87 15.82
C GLU A 93 3.31 -6.37 15.96
N THR A 94 3.64 -7.00 14.84
CA THR A 94 3.86 -8.44 14.75
C THR A 94 5.32 -8.82 14.52
N THR A 95 6.20 -7.83 14.29
CA THR A 95 7.64 -8.02 14.10
C THR A 95 8.45 -7.15 15.07
N PRO A 96 8.46 -7.46 16.38
CA PRO A 96 9.26 -6.71 17.34
C PRO A 96 10.77 -6.93 17.12
N GLY A 97 11.56 -5.98 17.56
CA GLY A 97 13.02 -6.05 17.43
C GLY A 97 13.61 -4.84 16.70
N LYS A 98 14.77 -5.02 16.08
CA LYS A 98 15.46 -3.92 15.36
C LYS A 98 14.72 -3.52 14.08
N ILE A 99 14.14 -4.50 13.39
CA ILE A 99 13.35 -4.25 12.18
C ILE A 99 12.11 -3.43 12.58
N GLY A 100 11.89 -2.30 11.93
CA GLY A 100 10.76 -1.40 12.21
C GLY A 100 10.94 -0.48 13.44
N ALA A 101 12.10 -0.48 14.09
CA ALA A 101 12.35 0.38 15.26
C ALA A 101 12.13 1.88 14.95
N GLU A 102 12.52 2.31 13.76
CA GLU A 102 12.35 3.69 13.31
C GLU A 102 10.88 4.02 13.07
N LYS A 103 10.13 3.11 12.46
CA LYS A 103 8.69 3.27 12.25
C LYS A 103 7.93 3.37 13.58
N ARG A 104 8.32 2.58 14.58
CA ARG A 104 7.76 2.70 15.94
C ARG A 104 8.03 4.06 16.57
N LYS A 105 9.23 4.62 16.38
CA LYS A 105 9.55 5.97 16.87
C LYS A 105 8.64 7.01 16.23
N ILE A 106 8.41 6.91 14.92
CA ILE A 106 7.52 7.83 14.19
C ILE A 106 6.09 7.70 14.70
N MET A 107 5.54 6.49 14.80
CA MET A 107 4.20 6.25 15.31
C MET A 107 4.02 6.79 16.74
N ARG A 108 4.99 6.54 17.63
CA ARG A 108 4.98 7.12 18.99
C ARG A 108 5.10 8.64 18.97
N GLY A 109 5.87 9.20 18.04
CA GLY A 109 5.97 10.65 17.84
C GLY A 109 4.62 11.29 17.52
N TYR A 110 3.73 10.58 16.82
CA TYR A 110 2.34 10.98 16.61
C TYR A 110 1.40 10.65 17.80
N GLY A 111 1.92 10.08 18.89
CA GLY A 111 1.13 9.75 20.08
C GLY A 111 0.45 8.38 20.04
N ALA A 112 0.76 7.53 19.07
CA ALA A 112 0.18 6.19 19.02
C ALA A 112 0.77 5.27 20.11
N GLU A 113 -0.08 4.45 20.69
CA GLU A 113 0.28 3.34 21.57
C GLU A 113 0.65 2.12 20.71
N ILE A 114 1.88 1.62 20.89
CA ILE A 114 2.35 0.42 20.19
C ILE A 114 2.26 -0.76 21.13
N ARG A 115 1.54 -1.80 20.74
CA ARG A 115 1.40 -3.06 21.45
C ARG A 115 2.04 -4.19 20.67
N SER A 116 2.84 -5.00 21.34
CA SER A 116 3.38 -6.23 20.76
C SER A 116 2.49 -7.42 21.13
N LEU A 117 2.52 -8.44 20.29
CA LEU A 117 1.91 -9.73 20.61
C LEU A 117 2.70 -10.43 21.74
N PRO A 118 2.07 -11.37 22.48
CA PRO A 118 2.78 -12.22 23.43
C PRO A 118 3.97 -12.94 22.77
N PRO A 119 5.09 -13.13 23.49
CA PRO A 119 6.29 -13.77 22.94
C PRO A 119 6.03 -15.14 22.30
N GLU A 120 5.17 -15.93 22.89
CA GLU A 120 4.77 -17.25 22.41
C GLU A 120 4.04 -17.23 21.06
N GLU A 121 3.24 -16.20 20.80
CA GLU A 121 2.59 -16.02 19.51
C GLU A 121 3.59 -15.59 18.42
N LEU A 122 4.52 -14.71 18.80
CA LEU A 122 5.60 -14.27 17.91
C LEU A 122 6.56 -15.41 17.53
N GLU A 123 6.83 -16.33 18.46
CA GLU A 123 7.68 -17.49 18.21
C GLU A 123 7.03 -18.47 17.24
N LYS A 124 5.74 -18.78 17.43
CA LYS A 124 4.96 -19.58 16.48
C LYS A 124 4.95 -19.00 15.06
N MET A 125 4.95 -17.67 14.93
CA MET A 125 5.04 -17.01 13.62
C MET A 125 6.41 -17.20 12.97
N ARG A 126 7.48 -17.09 13.74
CA ARG A 126 8.86 -17.30 13.25
C ARG A 126 9.06 -18.72 12.73
N GLU A 127 8.56 -19.71 13.44
CA GLU A 127 8.64 -21.12 13.05
C GLU A 127 7.91 -21.39 11.71
N ARG A 128 6.84 -20.65 11.40
CA ARG A 128 6.05 -20.81 10.18
C ARG A 128 6.61 -20.09 8.95
N SER A 129 7.69 -19.32 9.11
CA SER A 129 8.31 -18.54 8.03
C SER A 129 7.30 -17.72 7.22
N VAL A 130 6.33 -17.09 7.89
CA VAL A 130 5.27 -16.31 7.23
C VAL A 130 5.80 -15.02 6.62
N SER A 131 5.28 -14.64 5.48
CA SER A 131 5.67 -13.43 4.76
C SER A 131 4.45 -12.66 4.23
N GLY A 132 4.65 -11.39 3.87
CA GLY A 132 3.60 -10.55 3.31
C GLY A 132 2.45 -10.30 4.29
N ALA A 133 1.22 -10.39 3.82
CA ALA A 133 0.01 -10.11 4.59
C ALA A 133 -0.21 -11.04 5.81
N GLU A 134 0.35 -12.25 5.78
CA GLU A 134 0.23 -13.22 6.88
C GLU A 134 0.96 -12.77 8.14
N VAL A 135 2.02 -11.96 8.03
CA VAL A 135 2.76 -11.39 9.16
C VAL A 135 1.83 -10.58 10.07
N GLU A 136 0.87 -9.88 9.50
CA GLU A 136 -0.05 -9.01 10.24
C GLU A 136 -1.24 -9.76 10.87
N ARG A 137 -1.46 -11.03 10.50
CA ARG A 137 -2.65 -11.80 10.86
C ARG A 137 -2.91 -11.91 12.37
N PRO A 138 -1.96 -12.27 13.23
CA PRO A 138 -2.23 -12.39 14.66
C PRO A 138 -2.61 -11.05 15.31
N GLY A 139 -1.99 -9.95 14.90
CA GLY A 139 -2.37 -8.62 15.35
C GLY A 139 -3.78 -8.21 14.90
N ARG A 140 -4.21 -8.67 13.70
CA ARG A 140 -5.57 -8.46 13.21
C ARG A 140 -6.61 -9.20 14.06
N VAL A 141 -6.31 -10.43 14.48
CA VAL A 141 -7.17 -11.17 15.42
C VAL A 141 -7.35 -10.39 16.72
N LYS A 142 -6.25 -9.83 17.26
CA LYS A 142 -6.33 -8.98 18.47
C LYS A 142 -7.15 -7.71 18.26
N CYS A 143 -7.03 -7.05 17.11
CA CYS A 143 -7.87 -5.90 16.78
C CYS A 143 -9.36 -6.27 16.75
N LEU A 144 -9.70 -7.41 16.14
CA LEU A 144 -11.07 -7.91 16.07
C LEU A 144 -11.65 -8.24 17.46
N GLU A 145 -10.87 -8.92 18.33
CA GLU A 145 -11.26 -9.21 19.70
C GLU A 145 -11.58 -7.92 20.46
N LEU A 146 -10.65 -6.98 20.47
CA LEU A 146 -10.82 -5.69 21.16
C LEU A 146 -11.99 -4.87 20.68
N GLU A 147 -12.24 -4.86 19.37
CA GLU A 147 -13.38 -4.14 18.80
C GLU A 147 -14.72 -4.76 19.23
N ARG A 148 -14.77 -6.11 19.36
CA ARG A 148 -15.97 -6.82 19.89
C ARG A 148 -16.17 -6.57 21.38
N GLU A 149 -15.10 -6.47 22.14
CA GLU A 149 -15.15 -6.25 23.60
C GLU A 149 -15.48 -4.80 23.97
N ASN A 150 -15.13 -3.83 23.13
CA ASN A 150 -15.31 -2.42 23.45
C ASN A 150 -15.92 -1.63 22.27
N PRO A 151 -17.17 -1.16 22.39
CA PRO A 151 -17.87 -0.44 21.32
C PRO A 151 -17.28 0.92 20.98
N LYS A 152 -16.30 1.42 21.75
CA LYS A 152 -15.53 2.63 21.45
C LYS A 152 -14.24 2.36 20.71
N PHE A 153 -13.96 1.12 20.36
CA PHE A 153 -12.85 0.76 19.52
C PHE A 153 -13.33 0.55 18.10
N TRP A 154 -12.55 1.04 17.15
CA TRP A 154 -12.78 0.87 15.72
C TRP A 154 -11.51 0.37 15.06
N TRP A 155 -11.58 -0.78 14.44
CA TRP A 155 -10.48 -1.35 13.69
C TRP A 155 -10.55 -0.92 12.23
N ALA A 156 -9.49 -0.29 11.69
CA ALA A 156 -9.47 0.29 10.35
C ALA A 156 -9.49 -0.74 9.22
N ARG A 157 -9.01 -1.98 9.47
CA ARG A 157 -9.08 -3.12 8.52
C ARG A 157 -8.45 -2.84 7.17
N GLN A 158 -7.16 -2.45 7.14
CA GLN A 158 -6.49 -2.10 5.89
C GLN A 158 -6.61 -3.16 4.78
N PHE A 159 -6.81 -4.44 5.13
CA PHE A 159 -6.90 -5.55 4.16
C PHE A 159 -8.33 -5.83 3.66
N SER A 160 -9.37 -5.36 4.35
CA SER A 160 -10.76 -5.66 4.01
C SER A 160 -11.68 -4.43 3.97
N ASN A 161 -11.16 -3.24 4.26
CA ASN A 161 -11.94 -2.01 4.20
C ASN A 161 -12.03 -1.48 2.77
N PRO A 162 -13.23 -1.43 2.15
CA PRO A 162 -13.38 -0.92 0.78
C PRO A 162 -12.90 0.51 0.57
N ALA A 163 -12.87 1.32 1.63
CA ALA A 163 -12.36 2.68 1.57
C ALA A 163 -10.88 2.74 1.16
N ASN A 164 -10.11 1.65 1.37
CA ASN A 164 -8.75 1.53 0.86
C ASN A 164 -8.71 1.58 -0.68
N ILE A 165 -9.56 0.80 -1.35
CA ILE A 165 -9.67 0.81 -2.82
C ILE A 165 -10.11 2.19 -3.31
N ILE A 166 -11.17 2.74 -2.70
CA ILE A 166 -11.76 4.03 -3.07
C ILE A 166 -10.75 5.19 -2.93
N ALA A 167 -9.86 5.14 -1.93
CA ALA A 167 -8.79 6.13 -1.78
C ALA A 167 -7.90 6.22 -3.03
N HIS A 168 -7.69 5.11 -3.71
CA HIS A 168 -6.85 5.03 -4.89
C HIS A 168 -7.56 5.37 -6.20
N HIS A 169 -8.87 5.59 -6.19
CA HIS A 169 -9.55 6.22 -7.32
C HIS A 169 -9.03 7.64 -7.56
N ASP A 170 -8.72 8.40 -6.49
CA ASP A 170 -8.11 9.73 -6.62
C ASP A 170 -6.72 9.62 -7.23
N THR A 171 -5.91 8.65 -6.80
CA THR A 171 -4.59 8.38 -7.40
C THR A 171 -4.70 8.07 -8.89
N GLY A 172 -5.67 7.24 -9.28
CA GLY A 172 -5.93 6.92 -10.70
C GLY A 172 -6.34 8.14 -11.53
N ARG A 173 -7.15 9.04 -10.96
CA ARG A 173 -7.51 10.31 -11.61
C ARG A 173 -6.31 11.24 -11.79
N GLU A 174 -5.48 11.37 -10.75
CA GLU A 174 -4.22 12.14 -10.83
C GLU A 174 -3.30 11.61 -11.94
N ILE A 175 -3.18 10.29 -12.08
CA ILE A 175 -2.38 9.66 -13.14
C ILE A 175 -2.92 10.03 -14.53
N LEU A 176 -4.22 9.90 -14.74
CA LEU A 176 -4.84 10.24 -16.01
C LEU A 176 -4.64 11.73 -16.37
N GLU A 177 -4.80 12.62 -15.38
CA GLU A 177 -4.57 14.05 -15.57
C GLU A 177 -3.11 14.33 -15.91
N GLN A 178 -2.16 13.77 -15.18
CA GLN A 178 -0.72 14.01 -15.34
C GLN A 178 -0.14 13.42 -16.64
N LEU A 179 -0.82 12.43 -17.24
CA LEU A 179 -0.41 11.77 -18.49
C LEU A 179 -1.36 12.03 -19.66
N ASP A 180 -2.23 13.04 -19.57
CA ASP A 180 -3.22 13.39 -20.62
C ASP A 180 -4.06 12.18 -21.05
N GLY A 181 -4.42 11.32 -20.11
CA GLY A 181 -5.19 10.08 -20.34
C GLY A 181 -4.43 8.95 -21.03
N LYS A 182 -3.12 9.12 -21.28
CA LYS A 182 -2.31 8.16 -22.06
C LYS A 182 -1.53 7.24 -21.14
N VAL A 183 -2.12 6.11 -20.79
CA VAL A 183 -1.50 5.04 -20.01
C VAL A 183 -1.69 3.72 -20.75
N ASP A 184 -0.61 3.03 -21.07
CA ASP A 184 -0.62 1.74 -21.74
C ASP A 184 -0.43 0.59 -20.75
N VAL A 185 0.48 0.77 -19.78
CA VAL A 185 0.73 -0.20 -18.73
C VAL A 185 0.80 0.49 -17.37
N PHE A 186 0.16 -0.11 -16.39
CA PHE A 186 0.25 0.26 -14.99
C PHE A 186 0.85 -0.88 -14.18
N VAL A 187 1.86 -0.57 -13.37
CA VAL A 187 2.57 -1.56 -12.53
C VAL A 187 2.51 -1.10 -11.07
N ALA A 188 2.09 -2.01 -10.18
CA ALA A 188 2.14 -1.77 -8.74
C ALA A 188 2.31 -3.05 -7.94
N SER A 189 2.99 -2.95 -6.80
CA SER A 189 3.14 -4.06 -5.86
C SER A 189 1.82 -4.36 -5.13
N ILE A 190 1.63 -5.63 -4.80
CA ILE A 190 0.46 -6.13 -4.10
C ILE A 190 0.82 -6.33 -2.63
N GLY A 191 0.39 -5.40 -1.77
CA GLY A 191 0.36 -5.58 -0.31
C GLY A 191 -1.07 -5.90 0.11
N THR A 192 -1.88 -4.87 0.37
CA THR A 192 -3.33 -5.04 0.61
C THR A 192 -4.14 -5.26 -0.67
N GLY A 193 -3.57 -4.96 -1.83
CA GLY A 193 -4.26 -4.99 -3.13
C GLY A 193 -5.01 -3.70 -3.49
N GLY A 194 -5.32 -2.85 -2.51
CA GLY A 194 -6.16 -1.67 -2.71
C GLY A 194 -5.61 -0.67 -3.73
N THR A 195 -4.32 -0.43 -3.71
CA THR A 195 -3.63 0.44 -4.66
C THR A 195 -3.77 -0.07 -6.10
N LEU A 196 -3.38 -1.33 -6.33
CA LEU A 196 -3.42 -1.93 -7.67
C LEU A 196 -4.86 -1.92 -8.19
N GLN A 197 -5.82 -2.37 -7.38
CA GLN A 197 -7.22 -2.44 -7.78
C GLN A 197 -7.84 -1.06 -8.00
N GLY A 198 -7.73 -0.15 -7.03
CA GLY A 198 -8.38 1.16 -7.11
C GLY A 198 -7.88 2.01 -8.28
N ILE A 199 -6.58 1.99 -8.56
CA ILE A 199 -6.02 2.66 -9.73
C ILE A 199 -6.48 1.96 -11.03
N ALA A 200 -6.42 0.62 -11.09
CA ALA A 200 -6.83 -0.16 -12.25
C ALA A 200 -8.29 0.10 -12.64
N GLU A 201 -9.20 0.19 -11.67
CA GLU A 201 -10.62 0.50 -11.91
C GLU A 201 -10.80 1.83 -12.67
N VAL A 202 -10.05 2.86 -12.28
CA VAL A 202 -10.11 4.17 -12.92
C VAL A 202 -9.46 4.16 -14.30
N LEU A 203 -8.27 3.57 -14.42
CA LEU A 203 -7.54 3.51 -15.68
C LEU A 203 -8.29 2.68 -16.72
N LYS A 204 -8.80 1.51 -16.34
CA LYS A 204 -9.59 0.63 -17.23
C LYS A 204 -10.91 1.24 -17.65
N LYS A 205 -11.53 2.04 -16.78
CA LYS A 205 -12.74 2.79 -17.15
C LYS A 205 -12.46 3.85 -18.22
N ALA A 206 -11.29 4.49 -18.16
CA ALA A 206 -10.87 5.47 -19.16
C ALA A 206 -10.38 4.80 -20.46
N ASN A 207 -9.60 3.73 -20.35
CA ASN A 207 -9.11 2.95 -21.48
C ASN A 207 -9.07 1.46 -21.12
N PRO A 208 -10.03 0.63 -21.58
CA PRO A 208 -10.08 -0.80 -21.29
C PRO A 208 -8.83 -1.59 -21.73
N ARG A 209 -8.03 -1.05 -22.64
CA ARG A 209 -6.80 -1.68 -23.16
C ARG A 209 -5.60 -1.51 -22.23
N VAL A 210 -5.66 -0.66 -21.20
CA VAL A 210 -4.57 -0.52 -20.23
C VAL A 210 -4.20 -1.90 -19.68
N ARG A 211 -2.92 -2.26 -19.76
CA ARG A 211 -2.41 -3.48 -19.17
C ARG A 211 -2.03 -3.21 -17.70
N VAL A 212 -2.60 -3.96 -16.79
CA VAL A 212 -2.34 -3.85 -15.35
C VAL A 212 -1.50 -5.03 -14.90
N VAL A 213 -0.35 -4.75 -14.30
CA VAL A 213 0.61 -5.77 -13.85
C VAL A 213 0.84 -5.62 -12.34
N GLY A 214 0.53 -6.67 -11.60
CA GLY A 214 0.82 -6.77 -10.18
C GLY A 214 2.26 -7.27 -9.94
N VAL A 215 2.93 -6.76 -8.91
CA VAL A 215 4.23 -7.25 -8.47
C VAL A 215 4.10 -7.87 -7.09
N TYR A 216 4.64 -9.07 -6.90
CA TYR A 216 4.52 -9.81 -5.66
C TYR A 216 5.82 -10.54 -5.29
N PRO A 217 6.18 -10.68 -4.00
CA PRO A 217 7.39 -11.41 -3.60
C PRO A 217 7.37 -12.87 -4.04
N ALA A 218 8.46 -13.36 -4.63
CA ALA A 218 8.58 -14.75 -5.06
C ALA A 218 8.53 -15.73 -3.88
N ALA A 219 9.08 -15.33 -2.73
CA ALA A 219 9.11 -16.14 -1.51
C ALA A 219 7.74 -16.27 -0.82
N SER A 220 6.73 -15.48 -1.20
CA SER A 220 5.41 -15.59 -0.59
C SER A 220 4.71 -16.88 -0.98
N THR A 221 4.22 -17.59 0.02
CA THR A 221 3.45 -18.84 -0.14
C THR A 221 1.98 -18.60 -0.49
N ILE A 222 1.50 -17.35 -0.36
CA ILE A 222 0.12 -17.00 -0.65
C ILE A 222 -0.07 -16.99 -2.17
N PRO A 223 -0.98 -17.81 -2.72
CA PRO A 223 -1.28 -17.78 -4.15
C PRO A 223 -2.07 -16.51 -4.49
N ILE A 224 -1.49 -15.65 -5.31
CA ILE A 224 -2.23 -14.56 -5.93
C ILE A 224 -2.46 -14.94 -7.38
N ILE A 225 -3.70 -15.22 -7.70
CA ILE A 225 -4.14 -15.62 -9.03
C ILE A 225 -5.14 -14.57 -9.51
N PRO A 226 -4.88 -13.87 -10.62
CA PRO A 226 -5.83 -12.92 -11.18
C PRO A 226 -7.23 -13.54 -11.29
N GLY A 227 -8.21 -12.86 -10.73
CA GLY A 227 -9.59 -13.30 -10.77
C GLY A 227 -10.03 -14.31 -9.72
N GLN A 228 -9.14 -14.71 -8.85
CA GLN A 228 -9.54 -15.47 -7.67
C GLN A 228 -9.53 -14.56 -6.44
N PRO A 229 -10.46 -14.73 -5.51
CA PRO A 229 -10.40 -14.03 -4.24
C PRO A 229 -9.08 -14.37 -3.54
N TYR A 230 -8.54 -13.38 -2.85
CA TYR A 230 -7.40 -13.59 -1.97
C TYR A 230 -7.75 -14.71 -0.97
N PRO A 231 -6.85 -15.67 -0.69
CA PRO A 231 -7.18 -16.78 0.20
C PRO A 231 -7.69 -16.26 1.54
N GLN A 232 -8.94 -16.55 1.84
CA GLN A 232 -9.56 -16.19 3.12
C GLN A 232 -9.27 -17.28 4.14
N SER A 233 -8.97 -16.88 5.37
CA SER A 233 -8.98 -17.80 6.48
C SER A 233 -10.29 -17.69 7.23
N GLU A 234 -11.05 -18.77 7.28
CA GLU A 234 -12.30 -18.85 8.05
C GLU A 234 -12.09 -18.63 9.54
N THR A 235 -10.89 -18.93 10.05
CA THR A 235 -10.55 -18.86 11.48
C THR A 235 -10.36 -17.45 12.02
N ASP A 236 -10.18 -16.46 11.15
CA ASP A 236 -9.95 -15.07 11.52
C ASP A 236 -11.05 -14.12 11.02
N GLY A 237 -12.25 -14.68 10.77
CA GLY A 237 -13.45 -13.90 10.48
C GLY A 237 -13.44 -13.19 9.13
N GLY A 238 -12.77 -13.76 8.12
CA GLY A 238 -12.68 -13.14 6.79
C GLY A 238 -11.75 -11.93 6.76
N ILE A 239 -10.78 -11.88 7.64
CA ILE A 239 -9.87 -10.75 7.85
C ILE A 239 -8.93 -10.50 6.66
N ILE A 240 -8.70 -11.49 5.81
CA ILE A 240 -7.92 -11.32 4.58
C ILE A 240 -8.88 -11.11 3.42
N ALA A 241 -8.98 -9.84 3.12
CA ALA A 241 -9.44 -9.25 1.89
C ALA A 241 -10.64 -9.90 1.18
N ASP A 242 -11.78 -9.30 1.37
CA ASP A 242 -12.81 -9.18 0.34
C ASP A 242 -12.32 -8.33 -0.86
N MET A 243 -11.02 -8.12 -0.98
CA MET A 243 -10.41 -7.50 -2.15
C MET A 243 -10.30 -8.53 -3.25
N VAL A 244 -11.42 -8.76 -3.90
CA VAL A 244 -11.49 -9.56 -5.13
C VAL A 244 -10.75 -8.79 -6.20
N MET A 245 -9.56 -9.28 -6.56
CA MET A 245 -8.91 -8.81 -7.78
C MET A 245 -9.71 -9.35 -8.97
N ALA A 246 -10.60 -8.51 -9.49
CA ALA A 246 -11.43 -8.91 -10.62
C ALA A 246 -10.55 -9.37 -11.80
N PRO A 247 -10.85 -10.52 -12.43
CA PRO A 247 -10.05 -11.09 -13.54
C PRO A 247 -9.84 -10.11 -14.67
N SER A 248 -10.82 -9.25 -14.90
CA SER A 248 -10.81 -8.24 -15.96
C SER A 248 -9.88 -7.07 -15.68
N LEU A 249 -9.42 -6.87 -14.44
CA LEU A 249 -8.59 -5.74 -14.06
C LEU A 249 -7.10 -6.04 -14.20
N ILE A 250 -6.65 -7.23 -13.80
CA ILE A 250 -5.22 -7.57 -13.71
C ILE A 250 -4.84 -8.55 -14.80
N ALA A 251 -3.92 -8.14 -15.66
CA ALA A 251 -3.45 -8.94 -16.79
C ALA A 251 -2.42 -9.99 -16.36
N GLU A 252 -1.56 -9.66 -15.39
CA GLU A 252 -0.46 -10.50 -14.93
C GLU A 252 -0.06 -10.17 -13.50
N VAL A 253 0.44 -11.18 -12.78
CA VAL A 253 1.15 -11.00 -11.51
C VAL A 253 2.56 -11.54 -11.66
N VAL A 254 3.55 -10.65 -11.61
CA VAL A 254 4.97 -10.99 -11.70
C VAL A 254 5.49 -11.27 -10.29
N ARG A 255 6.05 -12.46 -10.09
CA ARG A 255 6.77 -12.80 -8.87
C ARG A 255 8.23 -12.42 -9.03
N LEU A 256 8.73 -11.60 -8.10
CA LEU A 256 10.10 -11.09 -8.11
C LEU A 256 10.85 -11.54 -6.85
N SER A 257 12.12 -11.89 -7.00
CA SER A 257 12.98 -12.22 -5.86
C SER A 257 13.33 -10.97 -5.03
N ASP A 258 13.61 -11.16 -3.75
CA ASP A 258 14.02 -10.06 -2.88
C ASP A 258 15.39 -9.51 -3.32
N GLU A 259 16.29 -10.38 -3.82
CA GLU A 259 17.60 -9.98 -4.34
C GLU A 259 17.46 -9.03 -5.54
N ASP A 260 16.61 -9.36 -6.49
CA ASP A 260 16.35 -8.52 -7.67
C ASP A 260 15.74 -7.17 -7.26
N ALA A 261 14.77 -7.19 -6.35
CA ALA A 261 14.13 -5.97 -5.84
C ALA A 261 15.13 -5.06 -5.13
N VAL A 262 15.98 -5.60 -4.26
CA VAL A 262 17.03 -4.87 -3.55
C VAL A 262 18.07 -4.33 -4.52
N ALA A 263 18.53 -5.14 -5.48
CA ALA A 263 19.50 -4.71 -6.49
C ALA A 263 18.99 -3.53 -7.33
N MET A 264 17.71 -3.56 -7.72
CA MET A 264 17.09 -2.43 -8.43
C MET A 264 16.93 -1.21 -7.51
N THR A 265 16.58 -1.41 -6.26
CA THR A 265 16.50 -0.32 -5.27
C THR A 265 17.80 0.45 -5.16
N HIS A 266 18.93 -0.23 -5.08
CA HIS A 266 20.24 0.44 -5.09
C HIS A 266 20.51 1.21 -6.39
N LYS A 267 20.07 0.68 -7.54
CA LYS A 267 20.21 1.40 -8.83
C LYS A 267 19.39 2.68 -8.88
N ILE A 268 18.17 2.69 -8.36
CA ILE A 268 17.34 3.90 -8.34
C ILE A 268 17.87 4.94 -7.33
N TRP A 269 18.44 4.51 -6.21
CA TRP A 269 19.11 5.42 -5.28
C TRP A 269 20.26 6.20 -5.94
N GLN A 270 21.05 5.52 -6.79
CA GLN A 270 22.12 6.16 -7.57
C GLN A 270 21.61 7.18 -8.60
N GLN A 271 20.31 7.22 -8.85
CA GLN A 271 19.64 8.21 -9.69
C GLN A 271 18.95 9.32 -8.88
N GLY A 272 19.17 9.35 -7.57
CA GLY A 272 18.56 10.34 -6.68
C GLY A 272 17.17 9.98 -6.19
N LEU A 273 16.67 8.78 -6.52
CA LEU A 273 15.36 8.31 -6.09
C LEU A 273 15.51 7.42 -4.86
N PHE A 274 15.44 8.02 -3.68
CA PHE A 274 15.56 7.31 -2.42
C PHE A 274 14.22 6.74 -1.99
N ALA A 275 13.95 5.53 -2.43
CA ALA A 275 12.69 4.81 -2.21
C ALA A 275 12.94 3.38 -1.72
N GLY A 276 11.89 2.67 -1.33
CA GLY A 276 12.01 1.36 -0.71
C GLY A 276 12.10 0.19 -1.70
N VAL A 277 12.25 -1.03 -1.14
CA VAL A 277 12.45 -2.25 -1.93
C VAL A 277 11.27 -2.53 -2.87
N SER A 278 10.03 -2.27 -2.45
CA SER A 278 8.86 -2.42 -3.31
C SER A 278 8.87 -1.46 -4.51
N SER A 279 9.48 -0.28 -4.36
CA SER A 279 9.68 0.68 -5.47
C SER A 279 10.67 0.13 -6.49
N GLY A 280 11.79 -0.44 -6.01
CA GLY A 280 12.74 -1.14 -6.87
C GLY A 280 12.08 -2.29 -7.64
N ALA A 281 11.26 -3.07 -6.97
CA ALA A 281 10.49 -4.15 -7.59
C ALA A 281 9.55 -3.63 -8.68
N ASN A 282 8.78 -2.59 -8.39
CA ASN A 282 7.84 -1.99 -9.35
C ASN A 282 8.57 -1.43 -10.57
N ILE A 283 9.66 -0.68 -10.36
CA ILE A 283 10.45 -0.11 -11.47
C ILE A 283 11.10 -1.21 -12.31
N MET A 284 11.62 -2.28 -11.70
CA MET A 284 12.17 -3.40 -12.46
C MET A 284 11.13 -4.03 -13.40
N VAL A 285 9.94 -4.30 -12.89
CA VAL A 285 8.85 -4.88 -13.69
C VAL A 285 8.39 -3.89 -14.75
N ALA A 286 8.28 -2.61 -14.44
CA ALA A 286 7.92 -1.60 -15.42
C ALA A 286 8.94 -1.48 -16.57
N LEU A 287 10.23 -1.56 -16.28
CA LEU A 287 11.26 -1.58 -17.30
C LEU A 287 11.17 -2.84 -18.18
N ARG A 288 10.91 -4.02 -17.60
CA ARG A 288 10.67 -5.26 -18.35
C ARG A 288 9.44 -5.16 -19.26
N GLU A 289 8.37 -4.54 -18.80
CA GLU A 289 7.19 -4.30 -19.62
C GLU A 289 7.47 -3.27 -20.71
N ALA A 290 8.24 -2.22 -20.42
CA ALA A 290 8.63 -1.18 -21.39
C ALA A 290 9.45 -1.73 -22.56
N GLU A 291 10.23 -2.79 -22.36
CA GLU A 291 10.97 -3.48 -23.43
C GLU A 291 10.06 -4.23 -24.41
N LYS A 292 8.85 -4.60 -24.00
CA LYS A 292 7.90 -5.39 -24.80
C LYS A 292 7.08 -4.52 -25.75
N LEU A 293 7.01 -3.21 -25.52
CA LEU A 293 6.18 -2.31 -26.32
C LEU A 293 6.91 -1.75 -27.56
N PRO A 294 6.17 -1.44 -28.61
CA PRO A 294 6.72 -0.79 -29.80
C PRO A 294 7.18 0.65 -29.53
N ASP A 295 8.09 1.19 -30.36
CA ASP A 295 8.77 2.49 -30.20
C ASP A 295 7.84 3.73 -30.19
N SER A 296 6.56 3.59 -30.46
CA SER A 296 5.65 4.71 -30.62
C SER A 296 4.86 5.05 -29.37
N ALA A 297 5.30 6.04 -28.62
CA ALA A 297 4.51 6.82 -27.67
C ALA A 297 3.95 6.10 -26.42
N ASP A 298 4.41 4.89 -26.11
CA ASP A 298 3.88 4.10 -25.00
C ASP A 298 4.41 4.58 -23.64
N ARG A 299 3.56 4.57 -22.63
CA ARG A 299 3.87 5.13 -21.31
C ARG A 299 3.62 4.12 -20.21
N TYR A 300 4.60 3.97 -19.31
CA TYR A 300 4.54 3.13 -18.13
C TYR A 300 4.42 3.97 -16.88
N PHE A 301 3.65 3.45 -15.96
CA PHE A 301 3.50 4.03 -14.64
C PHE A 301 3.90 3.00 -13.58
N THR A 302 4.75 3.41 -12.64
CA THR A 302 5.06 2.64 -11.45
C THR A 302 4.74 3.47 -10.23
N GLU A 303 4.16 2.82 -9.24
CA GLU A 303 3.90 3.40 -7.95
C GLU A 303 5.01 3.03 -6.97
N GLU A 304 5.41 3.98 -6.14
CA GLU A 304 6.44 3.81 -5.15
C GLU A 304 5.90 3.75 -3.73
N HIS A 305 6.38 2.76 -3.00
CA HIS A 305 6.23 2.69 -1.57
C HIS A 305 7.57 3.04 -0.91
N TYR A 306 7.53 3.97 0.03
CA TYR A 306 8.66 4.24 0.88
C TYR A 306 8.82 3.09 1.88
N VAL A 307 9.98 2.45 1.89
CA VAL A 307 10.38 1.47 2.89
C VAL A 307 11.73 1.91 3.44
N THR A 308 11.76 2.22 4.70
CA THR A 308 12.98 2.46 5.46
C THR A 308 13.56 1.14 5.95
#